data_b11c853bb23a665f51f095bf9424534b
#
_entry.id   b11c853bb23a665f51f095bf9424534b
#
_cell.length_a   1.000
_cell.length_b   1.000
_cell.length_c   1.000
_cell.angle_alpha   90.00
_cell.angle_beta   90.00
_cell.angle_gamma   90.00
#
_symmetry.space_group_name_H-M   'P 1'
#
loop_
_entity.id
_entity.type
_entity.pdbx_description
1 polymer ?
#
loop_
_entity_poly.entity_id
_entity_poly.type
_entity_poly.pdbx_seq_one_letter_code
_entity_poly.pdbx_strand_id
1 'polypeptide(L)'
;QLKEYIRNGRALILKDGDTAVGIMAFHEMTGSIDFLGVHPQYRKKGIVRAFCEKALYELVHSKEITITTFREGDKADTGYRRTIKNLGFAEAELLVEFGYPTQRFVLRKEDREGMDYE
;
A
#
# COMPACT_ATOMS: atom_id res chain seq x y z
N GLN A 1 22.95 6.81 -2.37
CA GLN A 1 22.43 5.51 -2.74
C GLN A 1 21.29 5.63 -3.73
N LEU A 2 21.34 4.86 -4.78
CA LEU A 2 20.32 4.85 -5.81
C LEU A 2 19.23 3.85 -5.44
N LYS A 3 18.00 4.33 -5.36
CA LYS A 3 16.83 3.47 -5.11
C LYS A 3 16.10 3.29 -6.42
N GLU A 4 15.65 2.07 -6.67
CA GLU A 4 14.88 1.82 -7.86
C GLU A 4 13.75 0.83 -7.58
N TYR A 5 12.64 1.02 -8.31
CA TYR A 5 11.52 0.10 -8.29
C TYR A 5 11.72 -0.94 -9.37
N ILE A 6 11.54 -2.20 -9.00
CA ILE A 6 11.61 -3.31 -9.93
C ILE A 6 10.26 -4.00 -9.92
N ARG A 7 9.66 -4.12 -11.09
CA ARG A 7 8.40 -4.85 -11.20
C ARG A 7 8.66 -6.27 -11.62
N ASN A 8 8.07 -7.22 -10.91
CA ASN A 8 8.15 -8.63 -11.21
C ASN A 8 6.74 -9.22 -11.09
N GLY A 9 6.06 -9.37 -12.23
CA GLY A 9 4.68 -9.80 -12.25
C GLY A 9 3.78 -8.83 -11.49
N ARG A 10 3.16 -9.30 -10.42
CA ARG A 10 2.29 -8.48 -9.59
C ARG A 10 2.98 -7.95 -8.34
N ALA A 11 4.28 -8.04 -8.30
CA ALA A 11 5.05 -7.51 -7.19
C ALA A 11 5.86 -6.31 -7.64
N LEU A 12 5.96 -5.32 -6.75
CA LEU A 12 6.80 -4.15 -6.93
C LEU A 12 7.80 -4.16 -5.80
N ILE A 13 9.07 -4.15 -6.15
CA ILE A 13 10.16 -4.22 -5.18
C ILE A 13 10.93 -2.92 -5.23
N LEU A 14 11.14 -2.31 -4.08
CA LEU A 14 12.02 -1.14 -3.98
C LEU A 14 13.37 -1.60 -3.47
N LYS A 15 14.40 -1.36 -4.23
CA LYS A 15 15.78 -1.73 -3.85
C LYS A 15 16.62 -0.49 -3.61
N ASP A 16 17.45 -0.57 -2.61
CA ASP A 16 18.50 0.40 -2.34
C ASP A 16 19.82 -0.36 -2.48
N GLY A 17 20.44 -0.25 -3.66
CA GLY A 17 21.55 -1.11 -4.00
C GLY A 17 21.13 -2.56 -4.05
N ASP A 18 21.77 -3.41 -3.26
CA ASP A 18 21.42 -4.85 -3.20
C ASP A 18 20.39 -5.16 -2.12
N THR A 19 19.95 -4.15 -1.38
CA THR A 19 19.02 -4.34 -0.27
C THR A 19 17.58 -4.14 -0.73
N ALA A 20 16.73 -5.13 -0.48
CA ALA A 20 15.29 -4.96 -0.71
C ALA A 20 14.72 -4.14 0.45
N VAL A 21 14.35 -2.92 0.17
CA VAL A 21 13.82 -1.98 1.15
C VAL A 21 12.36 -2.26 1.45
N GLY A 22 11.63 -2.67 0.43
CA GLY A 22 10.22 -2.96 0.58
C GLY A 22 9.70 -3.75 -0.59
N ILE A 23 8.54 -4.37 -0.38
CA ILE A 23 7.88 -5.14 -1.40
C ILE A 23 6.38 -4.92 -1.28
N MET A 24 5.71 -4.85 -2.42
CA MET A 24 4.26 -4.72 -2.47
C MET A 24 3.72 -5.64 -3.55
N ALA A 25 2.68 -6.40 -3.20
CA ALA A 25 1.98 -7.23 -4.17
C ALA A 25 0.63 -6.59 -4.46
N PHE A 26 0.24 -6.56 -5.73
CA PHE A 26 -1.02 -5.95 -6.12
C PHE A 26 -1.60 -6.71 -7.31
N HIS A 27 -2.89 -6.50 -7.55
CA HIS A 27 -3.60 -7.18 -8.61
C HIS A 27 -4.35 -6.14 -9.46
N GLU A 28 -3.88 -5.95 -10.68
CA GLU A 28 -4.42 -4.90 -11.55
C GLU A 28 -5.89 -5.12 -11.92
N MET A 29 -6.28 -6.38 -12.09
CA MET A 29 -7.66 -6.68 -12.50
C MET A 29 -8.69 -6.33 -11.42
N THR A 30 -8.34 -6.49 -10.17
CA THR A 30 -9.25 -6.23 -9.06
C THR A 30 -9.00 -4.91 -8.36
N GLY A 31 -7.84 -4.29 -8.61
CA GLY A 31 -7.46 -3.06 -7.93
C GLY A 31 -7.01 -3.27 -6.49
N SER A 32 -6.66 -4.52 -6.11
CA SER A 32 -6.31 -4.80 -4.73
C SER A 32 -4.79 -4.73 -4.52
N ILE A 33 -4.41 -4.15 -3.38
CA ILE A 33 -3.05 -4.22 -2.87
C ILE A 33 -3.07 -5.34 -1.83
N ASP A 34 -2.44 -6.46 -2.17
CA ASP A 34 -2.56 -7.69 -1.39
C ASP A 34 -1.54 -7.80 -0.26
N PHE A 35 -0.42 -7.13 -0.40
CA PHE A 35 0.63 -7.19 0.60
C PHE A 35 1.54 -5.97 0.48
N LEU A 36 1.98 -5.45 1.61
CA LEU A 36 2.94 -4.36 1.67
C LEU A 36 3.83 -4.57 2.87
N GLY A 37 5.13 -4.69 2.63
CA GLY A 37 6.10 -4.83 3.70
C GLY A 37 7.28 -3.92 3.47
N VAL A 38 7.79 -3.31 4.55
CA VAL A 38 8.93 -2.41 4.50
C VAL A 38 9.97 -2.90 5.49
N HIS A 39 11.20 -2.96 5.05
CA HIS A 39 12.32 -3.37 5.89
C HIS A 39 12.36 -2.50 7.15
N PRO A 40 12.50 -3.10 8.34
CA PRO A 40 12.41 -2.34 9.60
C PRO A 40 13.31 -1.12 9.68
N GLN A 41 14.50 -1.20 9.10
CA GLN A 41 15.44 -0.08 9.14
C GLN A 41 15.03 1.09 8.25
N TYR A 42 14.04 0.90 7.38
CA TYR A 42 13.56 1.92 6.47
C TYR A 42 12.18 2.44 6.82
N ARG A 43 11.63 2.00 7.94
CA ARG A 43 10.34 2.51 8.42
C ARG A 43 10.49 3.96 8.85
N LYS A 44 9.39 4.71 8.79
CA LYS A 44 9.34 6.13 9.16
C LYS A 44 10.16 7.03 8.27
N LYS A 45 10.54 6.54 7.08
CA LYS A 45 11.27 7.33 6.09
C LYS A 45 10.40 7.64 4.88
N GLY A 46 9.08 7.56 5.04
CA GLY A 46 8.16 7.84 3.95
C GLY A 46 8.05 6.73 2.93
N ILE A 47 8.62 5.55 3.21
CA ILE A 47 8.65 4.46 2.23
C ILE A 47 7.24 3.88 2.00
N VAL A 48 6.46 3.71 3.06
CA VAL A 48 5.09 3.18 2.92
C VAL A 48 4.28 4.11 2.02
N ARG A 49 4.37 5.42 2.27
CA ARG A 49 3.65 6.39 1.46
C ARG A 49 4.12 6.35 0.01
N ALA A 50 5.42 6.28 -0.21
CA ALA A 50 5.98 6.23 -1.56
C ALA A 50 5.50 4.98 -2.31
N PHE A 51 5.47 3.83 -1.64
CA PHE A 51 4.94 2.61 -2.24
C PHE A 51 3.47 2.75 -2.59
N CYS A 52 2.69 3.30 -1.67
CA CYS A 52 1.26 3.48 -1.92
C CYS A 52 1.01 4.42 -3.09
N GLU A 53 1.77 5.51 -3.17
CA GLU A 53 1.64 6.43 -4.29
C GLU A 53 2.00 5.75 -5.61
N LYS A 54 3.06 4.93 -5.61
CA LYS A 54 3.44 4.18 -6.80
C LYS A 54 2.36 3.17 -7.17
N ALA A 55 1.75 2.51 -6.18
CA ALA A 55 0.66 1.59 -6.43
C ALA A 55 -0.55 2.30 -7.04
N LEU A 56 -0.88 3.47 -6.53
CA LEU A 56 -2.00 4.25 -7.06
C LEU A 56 -1.76 4.63 -8.52
N TYR A 57 -0.51 4.91 -8.86
CA TYR A 57 -0.15 5.17 -10.25
C TYR A 57 -0.36 3.93 -11.12
N GLU A 58 0.10 2.76 -10.65
CA GLU A 58 -0.05 1.51 -11.39
C GLU A 58 -1.50 1.08 -11.52
N LEU A 59 -2.34 1.43 -10.55
CA LEU A 59 -3.75 1.03 -10.51
C LEU A 59 -4.69 2.17 -10.91
N VAL A 60 -4.18 3.17 -11.62
CA VAL A 60 -4.92 4.40 -11.91
C VAL A 60 -6.24 4.17 -12.64
N HIS A 61 -6.35 3.09 -13.41
CA HIS A 61 -7.57 2.79 -14.16
C HIS A 61 -8.58 1.96 -13.38
N SER A 62 -8.25 1.53 -12.18
CA SER A 62 -9.17 0.74 -11.36
C SER A 62 -10.26 1.64 -10.80
N LYS A 63 -11.50 1.13 -10.79
CA LYS A 63 -12.63 1.87 -10.22
C LYS A 63 -12.50 2.00 -8.71
N GLU A 64 -11.99 0.97 -8.08
CA GLU A 64 -11.71 0.93 -6.65
C GLU A 64 -10.33 0.36 -6.44
N ILE A 65 -9.59 0.96 -5.53
CA ILE A 65 -8.33 0.41 -5.07
C ILE A 65 -8.53 0.03 -3.63
N THR A 66 -8.20 -1.20 -3.28
CA THR A 66 -8.38 -1.69 -1.91
C THR A 66 -7.04 -2.09 -1.33
N ILE A 67 -6.92 -1.92 -0.02
CA ILE A 67 -5.78 -2.41 0.72
C ILE A 67 -6.28 -2.90 2.07
N THR A 68 -5.77 -4.04 2.51
CA THR A 68 -6.14 -4.59 3.81
C THR A 68 -4.95 -4.45 4.74
N THR A 69 -5.19 -3.95 5.94
CA THR A 69 -4.14 -3.74 6.90
C THR A 69 -4.67 -3.99 8.32
N PHE A 70 -3.93 -3.56 9.30
CA PHE A 70 -4.22 -3.81 10.70
C PHE A 70 -5.44 -3.04 11.18
N ARG A 71 -6.09 -3.56 12.23
CA ARG A 71 -7.18 -2.85 12.89
C ARG A 71 -6.61 -1.74 13.78
N GLU A 72 -7.48 -0.80 14.09
CA GLU A 72 -7.12 0.28 15.01
C GLU A 72 -6.67 -0.30 16.35
N GLY A 73 -5.56 0.21 16.89
CA GLY A 73 -5.01 -0.25 18.15
C GLY A 73 -4.12 -1.47 18.07
N ASP A 74 -3.98 -2.06 16.88
CA ASP A 74 -3.09 -3.21 16.71
C ASP A 74 -1.63 -2.78 16.88
N LYS A 75 -0.88 -3.51 17.67
CA LYS A 75 0.52 -3.19 17.94
C LYS A 75 1.40 -3.31 16.69
N ALA A 76 0.98 -4.11 15.72
CA ALA A 76 1.73 -4.25 14.47
C ALA A 76 1.55 -3.05 13.55
N ASP A 77 0.57 -2.20 13.82
CA ASP A 77 0.35 -1.01 13.02
C ASP A 77 1.38 0.06 13.41
N THR A 78 2.40 0.20 12.58
CA THR A 78 3.49 1.16 12.80
C THR A 78 3.29 2.43 11.98
N GLY A 79 2.04 2.80 11.73
CA GLY A 79 1.69 4.00 10.97
C GLY A 79 1.05 3.70 9.62
N TYR A 80 0.83 2.44 9.29
CA TYR A 80 0.21 2.05 8.02
C TYR A 80 -1.17 2.69 7.86
N ARG A 81 -2.01 2.56 8.88
CA ARG A 81 -3.38 3.09 8.83
C ARG A 81 -3.38 4.59 8.59
N ARG A 82 -2.53 5.32 9.30
CA ARG A 82 -2.45 6.78 9.17
C ARG A 82 -2.03 7.16 7.75
N THR A 83 -1.02 6.50 7.21
CA THR A 83 -0.55 6.78 5.86
C THR A 83 -1.63 6.51 4.83
N ILE A 84 -2.32 5.38 4.94
CA ILE A 84 -3.38 5.00 4.02
C ILE A 84 -4.54 6.01 4.09
N LYS A 85 -4.93 6.40 5.29
CA LYS A 85 -6.01 7.39 5.45
C LYS A 85 -5.60 8.76 4.89
N ASN A 86 -4.34 9.15 5.08
CA ASN A 86 -3.84 10.41 4.55
C ASN A 86 -3.81 10.45 3.03
N LEU A 87 -3.77 9.29 2.39
CA LEU A 87 -3.84 9.18 0.94
C LEU A 87 -5.27 9.20 0.42
N GLY A 88 -6.26 9.27 1.30
CA GLY A 88 -7.65 9.38 0.91
C GLY A 88 -8.46 8.10 1.02
N PHE A 89 -7.84 7.00 1.44
CA PHE A 89 -8.58 5.74 1.62
C PHE A 89 -9.55 5.86 2.79
N ALA A 90 -10.74 5.31 2.61
CA ALA A 90 -11.76 5.25 3.65
C ALA A 90 -11.76 3.87 4.29
N GLU A 91 -12.03 3.83 5.58
CA GLU A 91 -12.19 2.56 6.29
C GLU A 91 -13.42 1.83 5.77
N ALA A 92 -13.26 0.53 5.53
CA ALA A 92 -14.33 -0.32 5.09
C ALA A 92 -14.51 -1.45 6.10
N GLU A 93 -14.88 -2.65 5.65
CA GLU A 93 -15.27 -3.69 6.58
C GLU A 93 -14.11 -4.32 7.35
N LEU A 94 -14.46 -4.84 8.52
CA LEU A 94 -13.52 -5.63 9.32
C LEU A 94 -13.49 -7.04 8.78
N LEU A 95 -12.29 -7.62 8.72
CA LEU A 95 -12.07 -8.94 8.18
C LEU A 95 -11.22 -9.75 9.13
N VAL A 96 -11.12 -11.04 8.84
CA VAL A 96 -10.14 -11.92 9.49
C VAL A 96 -9.44 -12.66 8.36
N GLU A 97 -8.14 -12.44 8.22
CA GLU A 97 -7.33 -13.07 7.18
C GLU A 97 -6.28 -13.95 7.82
N PHE A 98 -6.26 -15.22 7.43
CA PHE A 98 -5.32 -16.19 7.99
C PHE A 98 -5.38 -16.23 9.52
N GLY A 99 -6.60 -16.08 10.07
CA GLY A 99 -6.81 -16.05 11.50
C GLY A 99 -6.44 -14.75 12.20
N TYR A 100 -6.03 -13.73 11.45
CA TYR A 100 -5.61 -12.46 12.02
C TYR A 100 -6.64 -11.37 11.74
N PRO A 101 -7.01 -10.56 12.76
CA PRO A 101 -7.97 -9.47 12.57
C PRO A 101 -7.40 -8.35 11.70
N THR A 102 -8.12 -8.01 10.65
CA THR A 102 -7.68 -6.98 9.71
C THR A 102 -8.83 -6.04 9.39
N GLN A 103 -8.54 -5.02 8.61
CA GLN A 103 -9.55 -4.09 8.11
C GLN A 103 -9.23 -3.73 6.68
N ARG A 104 -10.25 -3.70 5.85
CA ARG A 104 -10.13 -3.25 4.46
C ARG A 104 -10.27 -1.74 4.41
N PHE A 105 -9.51 -1.12 3.51
CA PHE A 105 -9.63 0.29 3.17
C PHE A 105 -9.89 0.37 1.67
N VAL A 106 -10.63 1.39 1.27
CA VAL A 106 -11.02 1.55 -0.14
C VAL A 106 -10.82 2.99 -0.58
N LEU A 107 -10.32 3.13 -1.82
CA LEU A 107 -10.21 4.44 -2.48
C LEU A 107 -10.90 4.31 -3.84
N ARG A 108 -12.01 5.01 -4.01
CA ARG A 108 -12.77 4.98 -5.25
C ARG A 108 -12.20 5.96 -6.24
N LYS A 109 -12.39 5.66 -7.53
CA LYS A 109 -11.86 6.52 -8.59
C LYS A 109 -12.37 7.94 -8.47
N GLU A 110 -13.64 8.11 -8.13
CA GLU A 110 -14.25 9.42 -7.98
C GLU A 110 -13.59 10.25 -6.87
N ASP A 111 -13.07 9.59 -5.85
CA ASP A 111 -12.38 10.26 -4.74
C ASP A 111 -10.96 10.64 -5.10
N ARG A 112 -10.46 10.12 -6.24
CA ARG A 112 -9.10 10.41 -6.71
C ARG A 112 -9.07 11.48 -7.80
N GLU A 113 -10.21 11.87 -8.32
CA GLU A 113 -10.26 12.87 -9.37
C GLU A 113 -9.67 14.18 -8.87
N GLY A 114 -8.76 14.74 -9.66
CA GLY A 114 -8.06 15.95 -9.28
C GLY A 114 -6.83 15.72 -8.42
N MET A 115 -6.58 14.50 -7.98
CA MET A 115 -5.37 14.18 -7.23
C MET A 115 -4.22 13.88 -8.19
N ASP A 116 -3.01 14.21 -7.76
CA ASP A 116 -1.79 13.97 -8.53
C ASP A 116 -0.92 12.98 -7.76
N TYR A 117 -0.71 11.80 -8.36
CA TYR A 117 0.09 10.74 -7.74
C TYR A 117 1.43 10.53 -8.45
N GLU A 118 1.79 11.42 -9.34
CA GLU A 118 3.07 11.31 -10.05
C GLU A 118 4.27 11.70 -9.22
#